data_f8a4e57cfb3ddc4eeac229590b25de80
#
_entry.id   f8a4e57cfb3ddc4eeac229590b25de80
#
_cell.length_a   1.000
_cell.length_b   1.000
_cell.length_c   1.000
_cell.angle_alpha   90.00
_cell.angle_beta   90.00
_cell.angle_gamma   90.00
#
_symmetry.space_group_name_H-M   'P 1'
#
loop_
_entity.id
_entity.type
_entity.pdbx_description
1 polymer ?
#
loop_
_entity_poly.entity_id
_entity_poly.type
_entity_poly.pdbx_seq_one_letter_code
_entity_poly.pdbx_strand_id
1 'polypeptide(L)'
;MKEQFLHYGFDKDLDFIAVDETFDYLKRSGFSDNSLTQARERAMESSVFELAYDPHKENCRYCDFCGAELTGVEYEIIADGRERCNECSNTVLKTVDEFKEAFLEVRKNMEAMFGIKILASVDVKTMDARKLARKLRIKFTPTPGFDGRVLGVAINEKGVYRLYVENQSPYLNAVATIAHELTHIWQYVNWNRKNIIKKYGAKLEKCIYEGMAKWVEIQYLYFINEPERAYRELCATLQREDEYGFGLKLYLAEYDLSRGVNVDIVTPFYDADTPLHDI
;
A
#
# COMPACT_ATOMS: atom_id res chain seq x y z
N MET A 1 0.60 -14.36 -25.35
CA MET A 1 0.03 -14.15 -24.01
C MET A 1 0.31 -12.70 -23.64
N LYS A 2 -0.74 -11.92 -23.34
CA LYS A 2 -0.57 -10.53 -22.89
C LYS A 2 0.10 -10.57 -21.52
N GLU A 3 1.15 -9.76 -21.32
CA GLU A 3 1.74 -9.52 -20.00
C GLU A 3 0.62 -9.04 -19.07
N GLN A 4 0.40 -9.77 -17.99
CA GLN A 4 -0.56 -9.42 -16.98
C GLN A 4 0.16 -8.48 -16.01
N PHE A 5 -0.07 -7.19 -16.16
CA PHE A 5 0.39 -6.19 -15.20
C PHE A 5 -0.38 -6.40 -13.90
N LEU A 6 0.33 -6.59 -12.81
CA LEU A 6 -0.25 -6.73 -11.48
C LEU A 6 -0.65 -5.38 -10.90
N HIS A 7 -0.11 -4.30 -11.43
CA HIS A 7 -0.53 -2.95 -11.09
C HIS A 7 -1.50 -2.44 -12.15
N TYR A 8 -2.73 -2.20 -11.75
CA TYR A 8 -3.72 -1.59 -12.62
C TYR A 8 -3.39 -0.10 -12.78
N GLY A 9 -2.96 0.30 -13.97
CA GLY A 9 -2.82 1.70 -14.31
C GLY A 9 -4.15 2.44 -14.12
N PHE A 10 -4.08 3.71 -13.76
CA PHE A 10 -5.23 4.60 -13.60
C PHE A 10 -6.22 4.41 -14.73
N ASP A 11 -7.41 3.89 -14.43
CA ASP A 11 -8.57 4.01 -15.29
C ASP A 11 -9.22 5.36 -14.96
N LYS A 12 -9.27 6.25 -15.94
CA LYS A 12 -9.75 7.63 -15.77
C LYS A 12 -11.25 7.74 -15.48
N ASP A 13 -11.96 6.62 -15.48
CA ASP A 13 -13.42 6.56 -15.37
C ASP A 13 -13.93 6.15 -13.97
N LEU A 14 -13.04 6.10 -12.96
CA LEU A 14 -13.49 5.99 -11.57
C LEU A 14 -13.89 7.39 -11.10
N ASP A 15 -15.14 7.73 -11.25
CA ASP A 15 -15.76 8.85 -10.54
C ASP A 15 -15.49 8.70 -9.04
N PHE A 16 -14.88 9.70 -8.44
CA PHE A 16 -14.58 9.77 -7.02
C PHE A 16 -15.91 9.76 -6.24
N ILE A 17 -16.20 8.65 -5.61
CA ILE A 17 -17.35 8.50 -4.74
C ILE A 17 -16.90 8.96 -3.34
N ALA A 18 -17.55 9.98 -2.79
CA ALA A 18 -17.33 10.40 -1.40
C ALA A 18 -17.52 9.20 -0.44
N VAL A 19 -16.88 9.26 0.75
CA VAL A 19 -16.94 8.14 1.73
C VAL A 19 -18.38 7.71 1.99
N ASP A 20 -19.30 8.66 2.17
CA ASP A 20 -20.72 8.37 2.38
C ASP A 20 -21.38 7.70 1.16
N GLU A 21 -21.03 8.10 -0.05
CA GLU A 21 -21.53 7.48 -1.29
C GLU A 21 -20.98 6.07 -1.48
N THR A 22 -19.74 5.80 -1.01
CA THR A 22 -19.15 4.45 -1.02
C THR A 22 -19.97 3.52 -0.11
N PHE A 23 -20.27 3.94 1.12
CA PHE A 23 -21.09 3.16 2.03
C PHE A 23 -22.54 2.98 1.53
N ASP A 24 -23.14 4.01 0.93
CA ASP A 24 -24.45 3.91 0.30
C ASP A 24 -24.45 2.98 -0.91
N TYR A 25 -23.36 2.93 -1.67
CA TYR A 25 -23.19 1.98 -2.76
C TYR A 25 -23.07 0.55 -2.22
N LEU A 26 -22.26 0.33 -1.18
CA LEU A 26 -22.10 -0.97 -0.53
C LEU A 26 -23.45 -1.47 0.00
N LYS A 27 -24.20 -0.61 0.69
CA LYS A 27 -25.55 -0.92 1.18
C LYS A 27 -26.49 -1.34 0.06
N ARG A 28 -26.50 -0.59 -1.05
CA ARG A 28 -27.31 -0.94 -2.25
C ARG A 28 -26.85 -2.22 -2.92
N SER A 29 -25.59 -2.64 -2.69
CA SER A 29 -25.01 -3.88 -3.20
C SER A 29 -25.26 -5.10 -2.31
N GLY A 30 -26.06 -4.94 -1.22
CA GLY A 30 -26.51 -6.04 -0.38
C GLY A 30 -25.66 -6.32 0.87
N PHE A 31 -24.79 -5.38 1.25
CA PHE A 31 -24.02 -5.48 2.49
C PHE A 31 -24.89 -5.15 3.70
N SER A 32 -24.64 -5.82 4.83
CA SER A 32 -25.49 -5.66 6.02
C SER A 32 -25.30 -4.27 6.67
N ASP A 33 -26.40 -3.67 7.14
CA ASP A 33 -26.38 -2.36 7.80
C ASP A 33 -25.46 -2.35 9.04
N ASN A 34 -25.33 -3.47 9.74
CA ASN A 34 -24.51 -3.57 10.95
C ASN A 34 -23.00 -3.52 10.63
N SER A 35 -22.57 -4.26 9.62
CA SER A 35 -21.17 -4.26 9.16
C SER A 35 -20.76 -2.90 8.60
N LEU A 36 -21.63 -2.26 7.84
CA LEU A 36 -21.40 -0.92 7.29
C LEU A 36 -21.33 0.14 8.39
N THR A 37 -22.18 0.06 9.42
CA THR A 37 -22.14 0.98 10.57
C THR A 37 -20.84 0.84 11.34
N GLN A 38 -20.41 -0.39 11.65
CA GLN A 38 -19.13 -0.64 12.30
C GLN A 38 -17.93 -0.16 11.45
N ALA A 39 -17.98 -0.42 10.14
CA ALA A 39 -16.95 0.05 9.21
C ALA A 39 -16.87 1.59 9.18
N ARG A 40 -18.04 2.26 9.17
CA ARG A 40 -18.13 3.73 9.22
C ARG A 40 -17.63 4.28 10.55
N GLU A 41 -18.02 3.70 11.67
CA GLU A 41 -17.58 4.11 13.01
C GLU A 41 -16.06 3.98 13.15
N ARG A 42 -15.46 2.86 12.74
CA ARG A 42 -14.01 2.66 12.74
C ARG A 42 -13.28 3.61 11.78
N ALA A 43 -13.84 3.87 10.60
CA ALA A 43 -13.30 4.86 9.67
C ALA A 43 -13.37 6.28 10.25
N MET A 44 -14.44 6.61 11.00
CA MET A 44 -14.57 7.90 11.68
C MET A 44 -13.68 7.99 12.91
N GLU A 45 -13.50 6.92 13.68
CA GLU A 45 -12.54 6.87 14.80
C GLU A 45 -11.10 7.04 14.29
N SER A 46 -10.76 6.47 13.12
CA SER A 46 -9.46 6.71 12.49
C SER A 46 -9.29 8.16 12.02
N SER A 47 -10.39 8.86 11.67
CA SER A 47 -10.34 10.28 11.26
C SER A 47 -9.92 11.23 12.38
N VAL A 48 -10.06 10.84 13.65
CA VAL A 48 -9.51 11.59 14.78
C VAL A 48 -7.98 11.64 14.72
N PHE A 49 -7.33 10.65 14.12
CA PHE A 49 -5.89 10.64 13.90
C PHE A 49 -5.45 11.48 12.69
N GLU A 50 -6.37 11.77 11.75
CA GLU A 50 -6.08 12.63 10.59
C GLU A 50 -5.72 14.06 10.99
N LEU A 51 -6.17 14.53 12.17
CA LEU A 51 -5.88 15.87 12.68
C LEU A 51 -4.40 16.06 13.09
N ALA A 52 -3.66 14.99 13.30
CA ALA A 52 -2.26 15.05 13.73
C ALA A 52 -1.24 15.12 12.57
N TYR A 53 -1.65 14.71 11.36
CA TYR A 53 -0.80 14.72 10.17
C TYR A 53 -1.60 15.21 8.96
N ASP A 54 -1.31 16.40 8.49
CA ASP A 54 -1.91 16.98 7.29
C ASP A 54 -0.80 17.25 6.25
N PRO A 55 -0.68 16.37 5.21
CA PRO A 55 0.32 16.57 4.16
C PRO A 55 0.06 17.81 3.30
N HIS A 56 -1.11 18.42 3.40
CA HIS A 56 -1.51 19.62 2.66
C HIS A 56 -1.50 20.88 3.52
N LYS A 57 -1.02 20.80 4.78
CA LYS A 57 -0.96 21.95 5.66
C LYS A 57 -0.14 23.07 5.03
N GLU A 58 -0.75 24.25 4.90
CA GLU A 58 -0.11 25.43 4.31
C GLU A 58 1.23 25.74 5.00
N ASN A 59 2.26 26.02 4.20
CA ASN A 59 3.62 26.35 4.62
C ASN A 59 4.42 25.22 5.31
N CYS A 60 3.94 23.98 5.34
CA CYS A 60 4.72 22.83 5.77
C CYS A 60 5.31 22.10 4.56
N ARG A 61 6.53 21.60 4.72
CA ARG A 61 7.20 20.71 3.78
C ARG A 61 7.36 19.35 4.42
N TYR A 62 7.22 18.32 3.64
CA TYR A 62 7.33 16.95 4.12
C TYR A 62 8.29 16.15 3.24
N CYS A 63 8.98 15.20 3.86
CA CYS A 63 9.80 14.26 3.15
C CYS A 63 8.97 13.41 2.20
N ASP A 64 9.29 13.42 0.91
CA ASP A 64 8.59 12.65 -0.13
C ASP A 64 8.67 11.12 0.08
N PHE A 65 9.49 10.67 1.02
CA PHE A 65 9.70 9.24 1.27
C PHE A 65 9.07 8.76 2.57
N CYS A 66 9.17 9.51 3.66
CA CYS A 66 8.66 9.05 4.95
C CYS A 66 7.56 9.94 5.54
N GLY A 67 7.20 11.03 4.87
CA GLY A 67 6.20 11.97 5.36
C GLY A 67 6.62 12.76 6.62
N ALA A 68 7.90 12.73 7.03
CA ALA A 68 8.36 13.55 8.14
C ALA A 68 8.39 15.02 7.74
N GLU A 69 8.01 15.91 8.68
CA GLU A 69 8.06 17.36 8.46
C GLU A 69 9.49 17.83 8.26
N LEU A 70 9.72 18.70 7.28
CA LEU A 70 11.02 19.25 6.90
C LEU A 70 11.19 20.71 7.36
N THR A 71 10.18 21.28 8.02
CA THR A 71 10.22 22.68 8.47
C THR A 71 11.30 22.86 9.55
N GLY A 72 12.31 23.68 9.25
CA GLY A 72 13.39 23.97 10.18
C GLY A 72 14.45 22.88 10.37
N VAL A 73 14.43 21.83 9.56
CA VAL A 73 15.46 20.79 9.56
C VAL A 73 16.22 20.75 8.23
N GLU A 74 17.43 20.20 8.24
CA GLU A 74 18.20 19.99 7.02
C GLU A 74 17.61 18.84 6.21
N TYR A 75 17.52 19.02 4.90
CA TYR A 75 17.05 18.02 3.95
C TYR A 75 17.75 18.22 2.59
N GLU A 76 17.68 17.23 1.73
CA GLU A 76 18.21 17.33 0.37
C GLU A 76 17.08 17.36 -0.68
N ILE A 77 17.34 18.03 -1.78
CA ILE A 77 16.52 17.96 -2.99
C ILE A 77 17.23 17.05 -3.98
N ILE A 78 16.63 15.90 -4.29
CA ILE A 78 17.23 14.92 -5.20
C ILE A 78 17.00 15.31 -6.67
N ALA A 79 17.69 14.63 -7.59
CA ALA A 79 17.76 15.01 -9.01
C ALA A 79 16.41 15.09 -9.74
N ASP A 80 15.37 14.46 -9.25
CA ASP A 80 14.01 14.52 -9.82
C ASP A 80 13.12 15.59 -9.18
N GLY A 81 13.63 16.34 -8.21
CA GLY A 81 12.97 17.47 -7.55
C GLY A 81 12.29 17.11 -6.23
N ARG A 82 12.33 15.84 -5.80
CA ARG A 82 11.78 15.42 -4.50
C ARG A 82 12.65 15.87 -3.35
N GLU A 83 12.01 16.04 -2.18
CA GLU A 83 12.64 16.44 -0.93
C GLU A 83 12.82 15.21 -0.03
N ARG A 84 13.98 15.04 0.57
CA ARG A 84 14.33 13.88 1.38
C ARG A 84 15.02 14.30 2.67
N CYS A 85 14.50 13.87 3.82
CA CYS A 85 15.11 14.13 5.12
C CYS A 85 16.43 13.36 5.28
N ASN A 86 17.26 13.78 6.24
CA ASN A 86 18.56 13.16 6.51
C ASN A 86 18.46 11.68 6.89
N GLU A 87 17.45 11.27 7.65
CA GLU A 87 17.21 9.85 7.97
C GLU A 87 17.02 9.02 6.71
N CYS A 88 16.12 9.46 5.83
CA CYS A 88 15.91 8.79 4.56
C CYS A 88 17.15 8.78 3.68
N SER A 89 17.94 9.86 3.67
CA SER A 89 19.20 9.95 2.91
C SER A 89 20.26 8.97 3.40
N ASN A 90 20.33 8.79 4.72
CA ASN A 90 21.32 7.88 5.35
C ASN A 90 20.99 6.40 5.16
N THR A 91 19.72 6.07 4.86
CA THR A 91 19.25 4.67 4.74
C THR A 91 18.97 4.24 3.30
N VAL A 92 19.43 5.01 2.32
CA VAL A 92 19.23 4.73 0.89
C VAL A 92 19.89 3.41 0.48
N LEU A 93 19.11 2.51 -0.11
CA LEU A 93 19.61 1.31 -0.77
C LEU A 93 20.22 1.68 -2.13
N LYS A 94 21.48 1.30 -2.35
CA LYS A 94 22.28 1.74 -3.50
C LYS A 94 22.44 0.66 -4.56
N THR A 95 22.41 -0.61 -4.15
CA THR A 95 22.70 -1.75 -5.02
C THR A 95 21.52 -2.70 -5.14
N VAL A 96 21.45 -3.44 -6.24
CA VAL A 96 20.40 -4.47 -6.42
C VAL A 96 20.51 -5.57 -5.35
N ASP A 97 21.68 -5.84 -4.85
CA ASP A 97 21.86 -6.90 -3.84
C ASP A 97 21.31 -6.45 -2.47
N GLU A 98 21.46 -5.18 -2.07
CA GLU A 98 20.78 -4.63 -0.89
C GLU A 98 19.24 -4.76 -1.01
N PHE A 99 18.67 -4.50 -2.19
CA PHE A 99 17.25 -4.71 -2.43
C PHE A 99 16.84 -6.19 -2.37
N LYS A 100 17.69 -7.11 -2.82
CA LYS A 100 17.41 -8.55 -2.70
C LYS A 100 17.47 -9.02 -1.23
N GLU A 101 18.40 -8.50 -0.45
CA GLU A 101 18.51 -8.77 0.99
C GLU A 101 17.23 -8.26 1.70
N ALA A 102 16.83 -7.02 1.45
CA ALA A 102 15.57 -6.46 1.97
C ALA A 102 14.35 -7.31 1.55
N PHE A 103 14.29 -7.76 0.30
CA PHE A 103 13.23 -8.64 -0.18
C PHE A 103 13.19 -9.99 0.57
N LEU A 104 14.32 -10.62 0.78
CA LEU A 104 14.39 -11.89 1.52
C LEU A 104 13.97 -11.73 2.98
N GLU A 105 14.36 -10.62 3.59
CA GLU A 105 13.95 -10.26 4.95
C GLU A 105 12.43 -10.05 5.03
N VAL A 106 11.87 -9.18 4.16
CA VAL A 106 10.42 -8.90 4.11
C VAL A 106 9.64 -10.18 3.90
N ARG A 107 10.01 -11.01 2.93
CA ARG A 107 9.35 -12.27 2.65
C ARG A 107 9.35 -13.18 3.87
N LYS A 108 10.51 -13.38 4.52
CA LYS A 108 10.65 -14.19 5.74
C LYS A 108 9.74 -13.67 6.85
N ASN A 109 9.74 -12.36 7.07
CA ASN A 109 8.95 -11.71 8.12
C ASN A 109 7.45 -11.84 7.84
N MET A 110 7.00 -11.61 6.59
CA MET A 110 5.59 -11.81 6.20
C MET A 110 5.15 -13.27 6.37
N GLU A 111 5.98 -14.22 5.94
CA GLU A 111 5.67 -15.65 6.11
C GLU A 111 5.54 -16.04 7.59
N ALA A 112 6.38 -15.46 8.46
CA ALA A 112 6.33 -15.71 9.90
C ALA A 112 5.14 -14.99 10.57
N MET A 113 4.94 -13.71 10.26
CA MET A 113 3.92 -12.86 10.87
C MET A 113 2.50 -13.30 10.53
N PHE A 114 2.26 -13.64 9.27
CA PHE A 114 0.92 -14.00 8.77
C PHE A 114 0.67 -15.50 8.67
N GLY A 115 1.65 -16.34 8.96
CA GLY A 115 1.52 -17.81 8.83
C GLY A 115 1.34 -18.29 7.39
N ILE A 116 1.74 -17.49 6.40
CA ILE A 116 1.57 -17.77 4.96
C ILE A 116 2.83 -18.37 4.33
N LYS A 117 2.70 -18.80 3.08
CA LYS A 117 3.83 -19.16 2.21
C LYS A 117 3.72 -18.43 0.88
N ILE A 118 4.81 -17.81 0.46
CA ILE A 118 4.92 -17.16 -0.85
C ILE A 118 5.74 -18.07 -1.77
N LEU A 119 5.06 -19.00 -2.43
CA LEU A 119 5.71 -20.05 -3.26
C LEU A 119 6.14 -19.56 -4.65
N ALA A 120 5.79 -18.32 -5.00
CA ALA A 120 6.14 -17.75 -6.30
C ALA A 120 7.66 -17.54 -6.45
N SER A 121 8.19 -17.78 -7.64
CA SER A 121 9.53 -17.35 -8.02
C SER A 121 9.50 -15.86 -8.32
N VAL A 122 10.29 -15.08 -7.57
CA VAL A 122 10.35 -13.62 -7.67
C VAL A 122 11.78 -13.17 -8.01
N ASP A 123 11.91 -12.38 -9.08
CA ASP A 123 13.17 -11.76 -9.50
C ASP A 123 13.13 -10.25 -9.19
N VAL A 124 13.96 -9.80 -8.26
CA VAL A 124 13.99 -8.42 -7.81
C VAL A 124 14.86 -7.58 -8.76
N LYS A 125 14.29 -6.49 -9.23
CA LYS A 125 14.93 -5.49 -10.10
C LYS A 125 14.76 -4.10 -9.51
N THR A 126 15.72 -3.23 -9.79
CA THR A 126 15.60 -1.82 -9.47
C THR A 126 15.42 -0.98 -10.73
N MET A 127 14.70 0.11 -10.60
CA MET A 127 14.42 1.03 -11.71
C MET A 127 14.27 2.46 -11.19
N ASP A 128 14.75 3.46 -11.93
CA ASP A 128 14.48 4.84 -11.55
C ASP A 128 12.97 5.19 -11.71
N ALA A 129 12.50 6.12 -10.87
CA ALA A 129 11.09 6.50 -10.80
C ALA A 129 10.48 6.87 -12.15
N ARG A 130 11.23 7.58 -13.01
CA ARG A 130 10.75 7.98 -14.34
C ARG A 130 10.61 6.80 -15.29
N LYS A 131 11.52 5.81 -15.19
CA LYS A 131 11.41 4.57 -15.98
C LYS A 131 10.29 3.70 -15.47
N LEU A 132 10.08 3.63 -14.14
CA LEU A 132 8.99 2.92 -13.53
C LEU A 132 7.64 3.50 -14.01
N ALA A 133 7.46 4.81 -13.93
CA ALA A 133 6.27 5.50 -14.44
C ALA A 133 6.04 5.23 -15.93
N ARG A 134 7.09 5.27 -16.76
CA ARG A 134 6.99 4.95 -18.20
C ARG A 134 6.58 3.49 -18.44
N LYS A 135 7.11 2.55 -17.64
CA LYS A 135 6.75 1.12 -17.74
C LYS A 135 5.26 0.92 -17.45
N LEU A 136 4.72 1.68 -16.50
CA LEU A 136 3.30 1.65 -16.11
C LEU A 136 2.41 2.56 -16.98
N ARG A 137 3.01 3.33 -17.91
CA ARG A 137 2.30 4.30 -18.76
C ARG A 137 1.57 5.39 -17.97
N ILE A 138 2.10 5.77 -16.83
CA ILE A 138 1.62 6.89 -16.00
C ILE A 138 2.55 8.09 -16.16
N LYS A 139 2.01 9.29 -15.89
CA LYS A 139 2.81 10.52 -15.87
C LYS A 139 3.62 10.56 -14.59
N PHE A 140 4.92 10.72 -14.72
CA PHE A 140 5.77 11.02 -13.57
C PHE A 140 5.60 12.51 -13.22
N THR A 141 5.16 12.77 -12.01
CA THR A 141 5.04 14.12 -11.45
C THR A 141 5.63 14.07 -10.05
N PRO A 142 6.84 14.58 -9.83
CA PRO A 142 7.33 14.75 -8.47
C PRO A 142 6.43 15.78 -7.79
N THR A 143 5.82 15.37 -6.69
CA THR A 143 4.94 16.22 -5.89
C THR A 143 5.57 16.34 -4.53
N PRO A 144 5.93 17.55 -4.05
CA PRO A 144 6.40 17.75 -2.71
C PRO A 144 5.37 17.25 -1.69
N GLY A 145 5.82 16.55 -0.67
CA GLY A 145 4.97 15.96 0.33
C GLY A 145 4.49 14.54 -0.03
N PHE A 146 3.24 14.21 0.30
CA PHE A 146 2.68 12.91 0.00
C PHE A 146 2.62 12.66 -1.51
N ASP A 147 3.20 11.57 -1.97
CA ASP A 147 3.28 11.22 -3.37
C ASP A 147 2.51 9.93 -3.67
N GLY A 148 1.43 10.06 -4.42
CA GLY A 148 0.63 8.94 -4.94
C GLY A 148 1.28 8.15 -6.07
N ARG A 149 2.57 8.39 -6.37
CA ARG A 149 3.28 7.65 -7.42
C ARG A 149 3.52 6.20 -7.02
N VAL A 150 3.71 5.40 -8.02
CA VAL A 150 4.10 4.00 -7.85
C VAL A 150 5.57 3.90 -7.45
N LEU A 151 5.83 3.32 -6.29
CA LEU A 151 7.17 3.07 -5.74
C LEU A 151 7.71 1.69 -6.13
N GLY A 152 6.82 0.78 -6.53
CA GLY A 152 7.13 -0.56 -6.98
C GLY A 152 6.07 -1.11 -7.92
N VAL A 153 6.34 -2.23 -8.53
CA VAL A 153 5.37 -3.01 -9.28
C VAL A 153 5.83 -4.47 -9.43
N ALA A 154 4.92 -5.40 -9.20
CA ALA A 154 5.12 -6.81 -9.52
C ALA A 154 4.46 -7.16 -10.86
N ILE A 155 5.20 -7.79 -11.75
CA ILE A 155 4.74 -8.20 -13.09
C ILE A 155 4.98 -9.68 -13.26
N ASN A 156 3.97 -10.44 -13.69
CA ASN A 156 4.16 -11.84 -14.07
C ASN A 156 4.65 -11.94 -15.52
N GLU A 157 5.88 -12.36 -15.70
CA GLU A 157 6.48 -12.61 -16.99
C GLU A 157 6.74 -14.11 -17.15
N LYS A 158 5.85 -14.81 -17.86
CA LYS A 158 5.98 -16.26 -18.17
C LYS A 158 6.12 -17.17 -16.95
N GLY A 159 5.40 -16.87 -15.88
CA GLY A 159 5.39 -17.66 -14.64
C GLY A 159 6.46 -17.25 -13.61
N VAL A 160 7.29 -16.26 -13.92
CA VAL A 160 8.20 -15.62 -12.98
C VAL A 160 7.70 -14.22 -12.68
N TYR A 161 7.55 -13.88 -11.40
CA TYR A 161 7.22 -12.54 -11.00
C TYR A 161 8.48 -11.68 -10.98
N ARG A 162 8.44 -10.53 -11.64
CA ARG A 162 9.47 -9.50 -11.53
C ARG A 162 8.97 -8.39 -10.64
N LEU A 163 9.64 -8.22 -9.52
CA LEU A 163 9.39 -7.13 -8.60
C LEU A 163 10.35 -5.98 -8.94
N TYR A 164 9.80 -4.91 -9.49
CA TYR A 164 10.55 -3.67 -9.71
C TYR A 164 10.33 -2.76 -8.52
N VAL A 165 11.42 -2.29 -7.91
CA VAL A 165 11.40 -1.31 -6.83
C VAL A 165 12.18 -0.08 -7.30
N GLU A 166 11.74 1.09 -6.87
CA GLU A 166 12.44 2.33 -7.17
C GLU A 166 13.87 2.28 -6.61
N ASN A 167 14.88 2.50 -7.47
CA ASN A 167 16.27 2.56 -7.04
C ASN A 167 16.50 3.80 -6.16
N GLN A 168 17.49 3.73 -5.26
CA GLN A 168 17.78 4.78 -4.28
C GLN A 168 16.62 5.08 -3.33
N SER A 169 15.69 4.14 -3.15
CA SER A 169 14.70 4.22 -2.09
C SER A 169 15.37 4.10 -0.72
N PRO A 170 14.98 4.91 0.28
CA PRO A 170 15.31 4.66 1.66
C PRO A 170 14.83 3.26 2.09
N TYR A 171 15.55 2.64 3.04
CA TYR A 171 15.28 1.26 3.48
C TYR A 171 13.80 1.04 3.86
N LEU A 172 13.22 1.90 4.72
CA LEU A 172 11.83 1.75 5.15
C LEU A 172 10.82 1.87 4.00
N ASN A 173 11.10 2.73 3.00
CA ASN A 173 10.28 2.79 1.80
C ASN A 173 10.40 1.53 0.96
N ALA A 174 11.62 1.01 0.81
CA ALA A 174 11.84 -0.21 0.03
C ALA A 174 11.13 -1.40 0.67
N VAL A 175 11.25 -1.62 2.00
CA VAL A 175 10.61 -2.76 2.68
C VAL A 175 9.08 -2.63 2.71
N ALA A 176 8.54 -1.43 2.90
CA ALA A 176 7.10 -1.18 2.83
C ALA A 176 6.56 -1.49 1.43
N THR A 177 7.20 -0.97 0.38
CA THR A 177 6.87 -1.26 -1.01
C THR A 177 6.98 -2.75 -1.32
N ILE A 178 8.04 -3.43 -0.86
CA ILE A 178 8.21 -4.88 -1.08
C ILE A 178 7.08 -5.66 -0.39
N ALA A 179 6.67 -5.29 0.83
CA ALA A 179 5.56 -5.94 1.52
C ALA A 179 4.24 -5.78 0.76
N HIS A 180 3.98 -4.58 0.25
CA HIS A 180 2.83 -4.27 -0.62
C HIS A 180 2.82 -5.17 -1.88
N GLU A 181 3.90 -5.19 -2.63
CA GLU A 181 4.00 -5.94 -3.88
C GLU A 181 4.00 -7.46 -3.66
N LEU A 182 4.60 -7.95 -2.57
CA LEU A 182 4.51 -9.36 -2.20
C LEU A 182 3.07 -9.77 -1.85
N THR A 183 2.28 -8.87 -1.28
CA THR A 183 0.85 -9.10 -1.06
C THR A 183 0.12 -9.30 -2.39
N HIS A 184 0.38 -8.46 -3.39
CA HIS A 184 -0.18 -8.67 -4.73
C HIS A 184 0.25 -10.00 -5.35
N ILE A 185 1.52 -10.37 -5.23
CA ILE A 185 1.99 -11.68 -5.74
C ILE A 185 1.22 -12.81 -5.04
N TRP A 186 1.04 -12.74 -3.72
CA TRP A 186 0.27 -13.72 -2.97
C TRP A 186 -1.19 -13.77 -3.43
N GLN A 187 -1.87 -12.63 -3.58
CA GLN A 187 -3.24 -12.51 -4.09
C GLN A 187 -3.38 -13.17 -5.46
N TYR A 188 -2.48 -12.89 -6.40
CA TYR A 188 -2.54 -13.44 -7.75
C TYR A 188 -2.29 -14.95 -7.82
N VAL A 189 -1.55 -15.51 -6.87
CA VAL A 189 -1.34 -16.96 -6.78
C VAL A 189 -2.53 -17.66 -6.13
N ASN A 190 -3.17 -17.02 -5.15
CA ASN A 190 -4.16 -17.67 -4.28
C ASN A 190 -5.61 -17.28 -4.60
N TRP A 191 -5.85 -16.08 -5.12
CA TRP A 191 -7.20 -15.59 -5.38
C TRP A 191 -7.69 -15.92 -6.79
N ASN A 192 -9.00 -16.20 -6.89
CA ASN A 192 -9.68 -16.27 -8.18
C ASN A 192 -10.38 -14.94 -8.48
N ARG A 193 -9.81 -14.17 -9.41
CA ARG A 193 -10.33 -12.86 -9.82
C ARG A 193 -11.83 -12.89 -10.15
N LYS A 194 -12.33 -13.97 -10.79
CA LYS A 194 -13.75 -14.07 -11.13
C LYS A 194 -14.63 -14.17 -9.88
N ASN A 195 -14.15 -14.85 -8.84
CA ASN A 195 -14.86 -14.95 -7.57
C ASN A 195 -14.88 -13.60 -6.84
N ILE A 196 -13.74 -12.88 -6.82
CA ILE A 196 -13.66 -11.52 -6.28
C ILE A 196 -14.66 -10.59 -6.99
N ILE A 197 -14.64 -10.55 -8.32
CA ILE A 197 -15.61 -9.73 -9.09
C ILE A 197 -17.06 -10.16 -8.85
N LYS A 198 -17.32 -11.46 -8.73
CA LYS A 198 -18.67 -11.97 -8.47
C LYS A 198 -19.16 -11.55 -7.09
N LYS A 199 -18.30 -11.56 -6.07
CA LYS A 199 -18.67 -11.21 -4.68
C LYS A 199 -18.77 -9.70 -4.49
N TYR A 200 -17.75 -8.95 -4.89
CA TYR A 200 -17.63 -7.51 -4.56
C TYR A 200 -18.00 -6.58 -5.72
N GLY A 201 -18.15 -7.10 -6.92
CA GLY A 201 -18.38 -6.31 -8.14
C GLY A 201 -17.09 -5.79 -8.77
N ALA A 202 -17.12 -5.54 -10.08
CA ALA A 202 -15.95 -5.09 -10.83
C ALA A 202 -15.44 -3.70 -10.39
N LYS A 203 -16.31 -2.85 -9.86
CA LYS A 203 -15.92 -1.50 -9.38
C LYS A 203 -15.08 -1.55 -8.11
N LEU A 204 -15.33 -2.52 -7.22
CA LEU A 204 -14.59 -2.67 -5.96
C LEU A 204 -13.36 -3.57 -6.09
N GLU A 205 -13.18 -4.25 -7.22
CA GLU A 205 -12.05 -5.16 -7.42
C GLU A 205 -10.72 -4.53 -7.00
N LYS A 206 -10.43 -3.33 -7.50
CA LYS A 206 -9.18 -2.63 -7.17
C LYS A 206 -9.09 -2.31 -5.68
N CYS A 207 -10.17 -1.81 -5.07
CA CYS A 207 -10.18 -1.50 -3.64
C CYS A 207 -9.89 -2.75 -2.79
N ILE A 208 -10.40 -3.92 -3.19
CA ILE A 208 -10.13 -5.18 -2.49
C ILE A 208 -8.65 -5.58 -2.59
N TYR A 209 -8.03 -5.45 -3.76
CA TYR A 209 -6.61 -5.77 -3.94
C TYR A 209 -5.70 -4.78 -3.24
N GLU A 210 -5.85 -3.49 -3.52
CA GLU A 210 -4.99 -2.43 -3.01
C GLU A 210 -5.19 -2.20 -1.50
N GLY A 211 -6.42 -2.32 -1.02
CA GLY A 211 -6.72 -2.17 0.41
C GLY A 211 -6.01 -3.21 1.27
N MET A 212 -6.01 -4.48 0.85
CA MET A 212 -5.24 -5.52 1.53
C MET A 212 -3.75 -5.21 1.50
N ALA A 213 -3.22 -4.82 0.33
CA ALA A 213 -1.80 -4.53 0.20
C ALA A 213 -1.37 -3.35 1.08
N LYS A 214 -2.20 -2.30 1.18
CA LYS A 214 -1.96 -1.18 2.10
C LYS A 214 -2.08 -1.56 3.58
N TRP A 215 -3.07 -2.35 3.93
CA TRP A 215 -3.18 -2.88 5.29
C TRP A 215 -1.93 -3.68 5.70
N VAL A 216 -1.47 -4.57 4.82
CA VAL A 216 -0.25 -5.38 5.05
C VAL A 216 1.00 -4.52 5.14
N GLU A 217 1.14 -3.53 4.27
CA GLU A 217 2.25 -2.57 4.28
C GLU A 217 2.36 -1.85 5.63
N ILE A 218 1.25 -1.33 6.15
CA ILE A 218 1.19 -0.61 7.43
C ILE A 218 1.43 -1.59 8.59
N GLN A 219 0.79 -2.76 8.57
CA GLN A 219 0.98 -3.79 9.59
C GLN A 219 2.42 -4.29 9.63
N TYR A 220 3.08 -4.41 8.47
CA TYR A 220 4.49 -4.78 8.40
C TYR A 220 5.40 -3.76 9.08
N LEU A 221 5.15 -2.46 8.88
CA LEU A 221 5.89 -1.39 9.56
C LEU A 221 5.73 -1.45 11.08
N TYR A 222 4.53 -1.72 11.61
CA TYR A 222 4.34 -1.97 13.04
C TYR A 222 5.12 -3.20 13.53
N PHE A 223 5.13 -4.27 12.74
CA PHE A 223 5.84 -5.50 13.08
C PHE A 223 7.35 -5.30 13.20
N ILE A 224 7.96 -4.52 12.32
CA ILE A 224 9.39 -4.20 12.39
C ILE A 224 9.73 -3.09 13.38
N ASN A 225 8.78 -2.71 14.24
CA ASN A 225 8.91 -1.70 15.29
C ASN A 225 9.17 -0.27 14.76
N GLU A 226 8.50 0.09 13.66
CA GLU A 226 8.53 1.42 13.06
C GLU A 226 7.15 2.14 13.19
N PRO A 227 6.65 2.37 14.44
CA PRO A 227 5.28 2.82 14.67
C PRO A 227 5.01 4.22 14.13
N GLU A 228 5.99 5.13 14.18
CA GLU A 228 5.81 6.49 13.63
C GLU A 228 5.68 6.46 12.11
N ARG A 229 6.48 5.62 11.44
CA ARG A 229 6.40 5.47 9.99
C ARG A 229 5.08 4.82 9.59
N ALA A 230 4.65 3.77 10.31
CA ALA A 230 3.36 3.12 10.11
C ALA A 230 2.19 4.11 10.29
N TYR A 231 2.25 4.95 11.31
CA TYR A 231 1.22 5.95 11.57
C TYR A 231 1.14 7.00 10.47
N ARG A 232 2.27 7.54 10.00
CA ARG A 232 2.29 8.49 8.88
C ARG A 232 1.71 7.87 7.60
N GLU A 233 2.06 6.62 7.30
CA GLU A 233 1.53 5.90 6.14
C GLU A 233 0.01 5.65 6.26
N LEU A 234 -0.45 5.31 7.46
CA LEU A 234 -1.88 5.15 7.77
C LEU A 234 -2.63 6.46 7.50
N CYS A 235 -2.20 7.57 8.10
CA CYS A 235 -2.85 8.86 7.94
C CYS A 235 -2.86 9.32 6.48
N ALA A 236 -1.72 9.22 5.81
CA ALA A 236 -1.59 9.61 4.41
C ALA A 236 -2.51 8.77 3.50
N THR A 237 -2.60 7.47 3.75
CA THR A 237 -3.48 6.60 2.95
C THR A 237 -4.96 6.85 3.22
N LEU A 238 -5.35 7.12 4.47
CA LEU A 238 -6.75 7.41 4.83
C LEU A 238 -7.29 8.69 4.18
N GLN A 239 -6.41 9.65 3.88
CA GLN A 239 -6.77 10.90 3.20
C GLN A 239 -6.93 10.74 1.68
N ARG A 240 -6.56 9.59 1.11
CA ARG A 240 -6.71 9.32 -0.32
C ARG A 240 -8.16 9.03 -0.68
N GLU A 241 -8.59 9.61 -1.81
CA GLU A 241 -9.91 9.40 -2.42
C GLU A 241 -9.82 8.46 -3.63
N ASP A 242 -9.00 7.41 -3.52
CA ASP A 242 -8.77 6.42 -4.56
C ASP A 242 -8.87 4.99 -4.01
N GLU A 243 -8.56 3.99 -4.86
CA GLU A 243 -8.61 2.57 -4.51
C GLU A 243 -7.78 2.18 -3.29
N TYR A 244 -6.71 2.91 -3.00
CA TYR A 244 -5.87 2.69 -1.81
C TYR A 244 -6.58 3.14 -0.54
N GLY A 245 -7.07 4.40 -0.51
CA GLY A 245 -7.75 4.96 0.66
C GLY A 245 -9.07 4.27 0.95
N PHE A 246 -9.91 4.08 -0.06
CA PHE A 246 -11.17 3.34 0.11
C PHE A 246 -10.92 1.88 0.48
N GLY A 247 -9.98 1.23 -0.19
CA GLY A 247 -9.62 -0.15 0.09
C GLY A 247 -9.11 -0.33 1.51
N LEU A 248 -8.21 0.52 1.99
CA LEU A 248 -7.71 0.46 3.37
C LEU A 248 -8.84 0.60 4.39
N LYS A 249 -9.77 1.54 4.20
CA LYS A 249 -10.95 1.73 5.08
C LYS A 249 -11.79 0.46 5.19
N LEU A 250 -11.99 -0.27 4.08
CA LEU A 250 -12.69 -1.56 4.09
C LEU A 250 -11.96 -2.60 4.95
N TYR A 251 -10.63 -2.69 4.82
CA TYR A 251 -9.86 -3.65 5.61
C TYR A 251 -9.77 -3.28 7.08
N LEU A 252 -9.66 -2.00 7.43
CA LEU A 252 -9.66 -1.53 8.81
C LEU A 252 -11.01 -1.75 9.52
N ALA A 253 -12.10 -1.85 8.77
CA ALA A 253 -13.41 -2.19 9.32
C ALA A 253 -13.48 -3.63 9.85
N GLU A 254 -12.66 -4.53 9.32
CA GLU A 254 -12.69 -5.96 9.64
C GLU A 254 -11.41 -6.44 10.35
N TYR A 255 -10.26 -5.86 10.02
CA TYR A 255 -8.95 -6.27 10.52
C TYR A 255 -8.28 -5.13 11.27
N ASP A 256 -8.15 -5.25 12.59
CA ASP A 256 -7.43 -4.28 13.40
C ASP A 256 -5.92 -4.29 13.11
N LEU A 257 -5.30 -3.12 13.13
CA LEU A 257 -3.85 -3.00 13.10
C LEU A 257 -3.27 -3.30 14.48
N SER A 258 -2.41 -4.29 14.56
CA SER A 258 -1.68 -4.61 15.78
C SER A 258 -0.43 -3.75 15.92
N ARG A 259 -0.31 -3.02 17.02
CA ARG A 259 0.84 -2.15 17.33
C ARG A 259 1.96 -2.86 18.10
N GLY A 260 1.97 -4.18 18.13
CA GLY A 260 2.96 -4.97 18.88
C GLY A 260 3.67 -6.01 18.03
N VAL A 261 4.88 -6.39 18.46
CA VAL A 261 5.77 -7.32 17.75
C VAL A 261 5.38 -8.80 17.94
N ASN A 262 4.52 -9.13 18.91
CA ASN A 262 4.15 -10.51 19.28
C ASN A 262 2.65 -10.64 19.59
N VAL A 263 1.79 -10.21 18.69
CA VAL A 263 0.35 -10.29 18.89
C VAL A 263 -0.24 -11.26 17.88
N ASP A 264 -1.19 -12.09 18.31
CA ASP A 264 -2.02 -12.89 17.41
C ASP A 264 -2.82 -11.92 16.53
N ILE A 265 -2.43 -11.82 15.27
CA ILE A 265 -3.03 -10.92 14.29
C ILE A 265 -4.09 -11.71 13.53
N VAL A 266 -5.34 -11.24 13.59
CA VAL A 266 -6.34 -11.67 12.62
C VAL A 266 -5.95 -11.06 11.27
N THR A 267 -5.84 -11.88 10.24
CA THR A 267 -5.21 -11.50 8.98
C THR A 267 -6.07 -11.87 7.78
N PRO A 268 -6.14 -11.01 6.74
CA PRO A 268 -6.90 -11.28 5.52
C PRO A 268 -6.32 -12.41 4.66
N PHE A 269 -5.17 -12.98 5.01
CA PHE A 269 -4.53 -14.03 4.23
C PHE A 269 -5.19 -15.42 4.36
N TYR A 270 -6.06 -15.62 5.34
CA TYR A 270 -6.69 -16.94 5.56
C TYR A 270 -7.84 -17.24 4.61
N ASP A 271 -8.44 -16.24 3.99
CA ASP A 271 -9.53 -16.44 3.04
C ASP A 271 -9.07 -16.08 1.61
N ALA A 272 -8.87 -17.11 0.80
CA ALA A 272 -8.38 -16.96 -0.57
C ALA A 272 -9.38 -16.27 -1.52
N ASP A 273 -10.69 -16.40 -1.26
CA ASP A 273 -11.73 -15.91 -2.18
C ASP A 273 -12.66 -14.86 -1.54
N THR A 274 -12.60 -14.68 -0.22
CA THR A 274 -13.48 -13.79 0.53
C THR A 274 -12.73 -13.07 1.65
N PRO A 275 -11.77 -12.19 1.29
CA PRO A 275 -10.91 -11.53 2.28
C PRO A 275 -11.66 -10.62 3.27
N LEU A 276 -12.90 -10.30 2.98
CA LEU A 276 -13.80 -9.53 3.83
C LEU A 276 -15.08 -10.36 4.06
N HIS A 277 -15.29 -10.81 5.30
CA HIS A 277 -16.36 -11.77 5.63
C HIS A 277 -17.73 -11.12 5.76
N ASP A 278 -17.78 -9.97 6.38
CA ASP A 278 -19.01 -9.33 6.85
C ASP A 278 -19.46 -8.15 5.97
N ILE A 279 -18.85 -7.99 4.82
CA ILE A 279 -19.29 -6.98 3.86
C ILE A 279 -20.25 -7.57 2.82
#